data_f1961507b2f2d5b9696804f15d3e2541
#
_entry.id   f1961507b2f2d5b9696804f15d3e2541
#
_cell.length_a   1.000
_cell.length_b   1.000
_cell.length_c   1.000
_cell.angle_alpha   90.00
_cell.angle_beta   90.00
_cell.angle_gamma   90.00
#
_symmetry.space_group_name_H-M   'P 1'
#
loop_
_entity.id
_entity.type
_entity.pdbx_description
1 polymer ?
#
loop_
_entity_poly.entity_id
_entity_poly.type
_entity_poly.pdbx_seq_one_letter_code
_entity_poly.pdbx_strand_id
1 'polypeptide(L)'
;MAIRSGRFNVRSLGFFVLSVFLGCTPAPRVFLQYGTQFKQDDIEKVMAENPLASSENIKITTLGQGQSVSHHIVQIRDREKPHLHKDHDGTVAMIKGHGYLMMENRRIDLSVGDIVYISRGAVHYFVNTASEPTVAFVVFSPPFDGKDTVPVEKP
;
A
#
# COMPACT_ATOMS: atom_id res chain seq x y z
N MET A 1 67.23 -2.78 -47.17
CA MET A 1 66.70 -3.59 -46.06
C MET A 1 65.91 -2.65 -45.14
N ALA A 2 64.55 -2.57 -45.29
CA ALA A 2 63.69 -1.58 -44.67
C ALA A 2 62.87 -2.26 -43.56
N ILE A 3 63.04 -1.78 -42.32
CA ILE A 3 62.36 -2.25 -41.17
C ILE A 3 61.04 -1.47 -41.02
N ARG A 4 59.90 -2.14 -41.18
CA ARG A 4 58.56 -1.57 -40.91
C ARG A 4 58.27 -1.60 -39.41
N SER A 5 58.05 -0.43 -38.82
CA SER A 5 57.56 -0.25 -37.48
C SER A 5 56.03 -0.44 -37.45
N GLY A 6 55.55 -1.47 -36.78
CA GLY A 6 54.15 -1.68 -36.52
C GLY A 6 53.65 -0.74 -35.41
N ARG A 7 52.60 0.03 -35.68
CA ARG A 7 51.87 0.82 -34.65
C ARG A 7 50.82 -0.09 -33.98
N PHE A 8 51.00 -0.32 -32.67
CA PHE A 8 49.99 -0.91 -31.85
C PHE A 8 48.93 0.14 -31.52
N ASN A 9 47.71 -0.10 -31.99
CA ASN A 9 46.53 0.67 -31.59
C ASN A 9 46.00 0.10 -30.29
N VAL A 10 46.19 0.81 -29.17
CA VAL A 10 45.54 0.52 -27.88
C VAL A 10 44.10 1.07 -27.95
N ARG A 11 43.14 0.17 -28.14
CA ARG A 11 41.74 0.50 -28.00
C ARG A 11 41.44 0.71 -26.50
N SER A 12 41.23 1.98 -26.13
CA SER A 12 40.76 2.37 -24.81
C SER A 12 39.36 1.79 -24.58
N LEU A 13 39.25 0.80 -23.69
CA LEU A 13 37.98 0.28 -23.21
C LEU A 13 37.45 1.25 -22.16
N GLY A 14 36.52 2.14 -22.56
CA GLY A 14 35.83 3.03 -21.63
C GLY A 14 34.93 2.22 -20.71
N PHE A 15 35.28 2.13 -19.44
CA PHE A 15 34.41 1.63 -18.39
C PHE A 15 33.28 2.66 -18.15
N PHE A 16 32.08 2.36 -18.62
CA PHE A 16 30.88 3.11 -18.25
C PHE A 16 30.47 2.66 -16.85
N VAL A 17 30.81 3.46 -15.85
CA VAL A 17 30.26 3.27 -14.47
C VAL A 17 28.84 3.77 -14.50
N LEU A 18 27.87 2.83 -14.55
CA LEU A 18 26.45 3.10 -14.36
C LEU A 18 26.23 3.39 -12.87
N SER A 19 26.25 4.67 -12.48
CA SER A 19 25.90 5.10 -11.13
C SER A 19 24.39 4.91 -10.93
N VAL A 20 24.00 3.81 -10.31
CA VAL A 20 22.63 3.61 -9.84
C VAL A 20 22.43 4.51 -8.62
N PHE A 21 21.81 5.67 -8.83
CA PHE A 21 21.29 6.47 -7.73
C PHE A 21 20.11 5.71 -7.10
N LEU A 22 20.35 4.98 -6.00
CA LEU A 22 19.30 4.55 -5.10
C LEU A 22 18.71 5.81 -4.45
N GLY A 23 17.74 6.41 -5.10
CA GLY A 23 16.96 7.49 -4.54
C GLY A 23 16.25 6.97 -3.30
N CYS A 24 16.65 7.43 -2.12
CA CYS A 24 15.92 7.19 -0.88
C CYS A 24 14.60 7.97 -1.00
N THR A 25 13.52 7.31 -1.40
CA THR A 25 12.19 7.91 -1.35
C THR A 25 11.84 8.12 0.13
N PRO A 26 11.43 9.33 0.55
CA PRO A 26 11.03 9.56 1.93
C PRO A 26 9.87 8.64 2.30
N ALA A 27 9.87 8.14 3.54
CA ALA A 27 8.76 7.34 4.05
C ALA A 27 7.44 8.12 3.92
N PRO A 28 6.33 7.46 3.52
CA PRO A 28 5.05 8.13 3.38
C PRO A 28 4.56 8.63 4.74
N ARG A 29 4.00 9.84 4.74
CA ARG A 29 3.46 10.50 5.93
C ARG A 29 1.99 10.84 5.72
N VAL A 30 1.24 10.87 6.81
CA VAL A 30 -0.15 11.27 6.85
C VAL A 30 -0.28 12.55 7.69
N PHE A 31 -1.05 13.51 7.20
CA PHE A 31 -1.37 14.76 7.87
C PHE A 31 -2.90 14.83 8.01
N LEU A 32 -3.38 14.88 9.25
CA LEU A 32 -4.81 14.88 9.56
C LEU A 32 -5.14 16.11 10.41
N GLN A 33 -6.27 16.74 10.13
CA GLN A 33 -6.80 17.82 10.95
C GLN A 33 -8.28 17.60 11.22
N TYR A 34 -8.62 17.57 12.51
CA TYR A 34 -9.98 17.45 12.99
C TYR A 34 -10.32 18.65 13.87
N GLY A 35 -11.09 19.60 13.33
CA GLY A 35 -11.30 20.88 13.99
C GLY A 35 -9.97 21.63 14.19
N THR A 36 -9.59 21.89 15.44
CA THR A 36 -8.31 22.53 15.78
C THR A 36 -7.17 21.54 16.05
N GLN A 37 -7.44 20.25 16.07
CA GLN A 37 -6.43 19.22 16.32
C GLN A 37 -5.72 18.84 15.02
N PHE A 38 -4.40 19.07 14.98
CA PHE A 38 -3.54 18.65 13.88
C PHE A 38 -2.70 17.45 14.32
N LYS A 39 -2.63 16.42 13.47
CA LYS A 39 -1.84 15.21 13.66
C LYS A 39 -0.99 14.96 12.44
N GLN A 40 0.27 14.63 12.67
CA GLN A 40 1.19 14.13 11.65
C GLN A 40 1.70 12.78 12.08
N ASP A 41 1.52 11.77 11.25
CA ASP A 41 2.04 10.43 11.47
C ASP A 41 3.00 10.03 10.35
N ASP A 42 4.08 9.38 10.73
CA ASP A 42 4.97 8.64 9.85
C ASP A 42 4.44 7.20 9.77
N ILE A 43 4.16 6.71 8.57
CA ILE A 43 3.52 5.40 8.37
C ILE A 43 4.41 4.26 8.87
N GLU A 44 5.73 4.34 8.65
CA GLU A 44 6.67 3.32 9.16
C GLU A 44 6.67 3.25 10.69
N LYS A 45 6.61 4.42 11.34
CA LYS A 45 6.49 4.49 12.81
C LYS A 45 5.17 3.91 13.29
N VAL A 46 4.05 4.25 12.66
CA VAL A 46 2.73 3.69 12.99
C VAL A 46 2.75 2.17 12.91
N MET A 47 3.34 1.61 11.85
CA MET A 47 3.44 0.15 11.69
C MET A 47 4.36 -0.48 12.75
N ALA A 48 5.49 0.16 13.08
CA ALA A 48 6.42 -0.33 14.09
C ALA A 48 5.81 -0.34 15.51
N GLU A 49 4.97 0.65 15.82
CA GLU A 49 4.23 0.73 17.09
C GLU A 49 3.00 -0.20 17.12
N ASN A 50 2.50 -0.60 15.94
CA ASN A 50 1.34 -1.47 15.78
C ASN A 50 1.65 -2.63 14.83
N PRO A 51 2.60 -3.52 15.17
CA PRO A 51 3.00 -4.59 14.27
C PRO A 51 1.85 -5.59 14.05
N LEU A 52 1.73 -6.10 12.83
CA LEU A 52 0.88 -7.24 12.51
C LEU A 52 1.51 -8.48 13.12
N ALA A 53 0.91 -9.06 14.16
CA ALA A 53 1.43 -10.25 14.83
C ALA A 53 1.51 -11.45 13.86
N SER A 54 2.41 -12.40 14.12
CA SER A 54 2.60 -13.58 13.24
C SER A 54 1.34 -14.44 13.09
N SER A 55 0.48 -14.42 14.09
CA SER A 55 -0.82 -15.14 14.10
C SER A 55 -1.97 -14.35 13.47
N GLU A 56 -1.75 -13.07 13.16
CA GLU A 56 -2.78 -12.21 12.55
C GLU A 56 -2.62 -12.16 11.04
N ASN A 57 -3.75 -12.13 10.34
CA ASN A 57 -3.79 -11.93 8.90
C ASN A 57 -4.05 -10.46 8.52
N ILE A 58 -4.87 -9.77 9.31
CA ILE A 58 -5.27 -8.39 9.05
C ILE A 58 -5.15 -7.60 10.35
N LYS A 59 -4.63 -6.38 10.25
CA LYS A 59 -4.64 -5.42 11.35
C LYS A 59 -5.09 -4.06 10.87
N ILE A 60 -6.07 -3.50 11.55
CA ILE A 60 -6.57 -2.14 11.32
C ILE A 60 -6.09 -1.27 12.48
N THR A 61 -5.33 -0.23 12.16
CA THR A 61 -4.86 0.77 13.12
C THR A 61 -5.55 2.10 12.83
N THR A 62 -6.39 2.57 13.74
CA THR A 62 -7.07 3.86 13.59
C THR A 62 -6.11 5.01 13.86
N LEU A 63 -5.94 5.90 12.88
CA LEU A 63 -5.14 7.11 12.99
C LEU A 63 -5.93 8.26 13.65
N GLY A 64 -7.23 8.31 13.37
CA GLY A 64 -8.13 9.31 13.91
C GLY A 64 -9.48 9.30 13.22
N GLN A 65 -10.43 10.07 13.78
CA GLN A 65 -11.76 10.20 13.22
C GLN A 65 -12.35 11.59 13.46
N GLY A 66 -13.17 12.02 12.52
CA GLY A 66 -14.03 13.19 12.61
C GLY A 66 -15.51 12.79 12.68
N GLN A 67 -16.41 13.75 12.44
CA GLN A 67 -17.85 13.49 12.43
C GLN A 67 -18.29 12.63 11.24
N SER A 68 -17.62 12.77 10.09
CA SER A 68 -18.06 12.17 8.82
C SER A 68 -17.13 11.10 8.28
N VAL A 69 -15.89 11.02 8.78
CA VAL A 69 -14.87 10.10 8.27
C VAL A 69 -13.97 9.58 9.38
N SER A 70 -13.40 8.40 9.17
CA SER A 70 -12.27 7.88 9.94
C SER A 70 -11.14 7.45 9.02
N HIS A 71 -9.90 7.52 9.55
CA HIS A 71 -8.68 7.24 8.80
C HIS A 71 -7.91 6.11 9.47
N HIS A 72 -7.44 5.16 8.67
CA HIS A 72 -6.83 3.93 9.16
C HIS A 72 -5.61 3.54 8.33
N ILE A 73 -4.68 2.82 8.98
CA ILE A 73 -3.70 1.96 8.30
C ILE A 73 -4.20 0.54 8.41
N VAL A 74 -4.28 -0.15 7.27
CA VAL A 74 -4.66 -1.56 7.18
C VAL A 74 -3.46 -2.35 6.68
N GLN A 75 -3.07 -3.37 7.45
CA GLN A 75 -2.02 -4.31 7.09
C GLN A 75 -2.66 -5.66 6.77
N ILE A 76 -2.30 -6.26 5.63
CA ILE A 76 -2.85 -7.55 5.17
C ILE A 76 -1.69 -8.49 4.80
N ARG A 77 -1.60 -9.63 5.49
CA ARG A 77 -0.55 -10.64 5.27
C ARG A 77 -0.85 -11.52 4.07
N ASP A 78 -2.06 -12.05 3.97
CA ASP A 78 -2.44 -13.02 2.95
C ASP A 78 -3.66 -12.50 2.17
N ARG A 79 -4.86 -12.70 2.70
CA ARG A 79 -6.10 -12.32 1.99
C ARG A 79 -7.24 -12.01 2.93
N GLU A 80 -8.13 -11.17 2.49
CA GLU A 80 -9.42 -10.96 3.15
C GLU A 80 -10.40 -12.07 2.77
N LYS A 81 -11.37 -12.33 3.64
CA LYS A 81 -12.56 -13.08 3.26
C LYS A 81 -13.49 -12.17 2.46
N PRO A 82 -14.25 -12.71 1.46
CA PRO A 82 -15.27 -11.92 0.78
C PRO A 82 -16.25 -11.31 1.78
N HIS A 83 -16.46 -10.00 1.66
CA HIS A 83 -17.32 -9.25 2.56
C HIS A 83 -17.85 -7.99 1.88
N LEU A 84 -18.80 -7.34 2.53
CA LEU A 84 -19.24 -5.99 2.20
C LEU A 84 -19.30 -5.14 3.48
N HIS A 85 -19.21 -3.83 3.31
CA HIS A 85 -19.55 -2.86 4.35
C HIS A 85 -20.97 -2.38 4.13
N LYS A 86 -21.85 -2.60 5.11
CA LYS A 86 -23.26 -2.27 4.98
C LYS A 86 -23.51 -0.77 5.05
N ASP A 87 -22.77 -0.08 5.90
CA ASP A 87 -23.05 1.31 6.28
C ASP A 87 -21.92 2.28 5.87
N HIS A 88 -20.76 1.77 5.40
CA HIS A 88 -19.58 2.57 5.12
C HIS A 88 -19.14 2.48 3.66
N ASP A 89 -18.82 3.64 3.08
CA ASP A 89 -18.04 3.74 1.87
C ASP A 89 -16.55 3.74 2.24
N GLY A 90 -15.71 3.08 1.44
CA GLY A 90 -14.26 2.99 1.66
C GLY A 90 -13.47 3.63 0.52
N THR A 91 -12.45 4.42 0.86
CA THR A 91 -11.39 4.81 -0.09
C THR A 91 -10.09 4.22 0.37
N VAL A 92 -9.45 3.43 -0.49
CA VAL A 92 -8.22 2.69 -0.22
C VAL A 92 -7.10 3.24 -1.07
N ALA A 93 -5.99 3.66 -0.46
CA ALA A 93 -4.76 4.05 -1.16
C ALA A 93 -3.64 3.07 -0.79
N MET A 94 -3.02 2.44 -1.79
CA MET A 94 -1.94 1.48 -1.59
C MET A 94 -0.65 2.19 -1.21
N ILE A 95 -0.08 1.85 -0.03
CA ILE A 95 1.13 2.46 0.52
C ILE A 95 2.35 1.56 0.36
N LYS A 96 2.18 0.23 0.54
CA LYS A 96 3.26 -0.74 0.44
C LYS A 96 2.74 -2.06 -0.12
N GLY A 97 3.58 -2.75 -0.90
CA GLY A 97 3.24 -4.03 -1.48
C GLY A 97 2.39 -3.93 -2.74
N HIS A 98 1.84 -5.06 -3.14
CA HIS A 98 0.96 -5.20 -4.31
C HIS A 98 0.06 -6.42 -4.14
N GLY A 99 -1.02 -6.46 -4.90
CA GLY A 99 -1.95 -7.57 -4.89
C GLY A 99 -3.08 -7.34 -5.86
N TYR A 100 -4.22 -7.98 -5.62
CA TYR A 100 -5.42 -7.69 -6.38
C TYR A 100 -6.65 -7.58 -5.48
N LEU A 101 -7.52 -6.67 -5.86
CA LEU A 101 -8.85 -6.53 -5.29
C LEU A 101 -9.84 -7.26 -6.20
N MET A 102 -10.62 -8.17 -5.62
CA MET A 102 -11.86 -8.59 -6.24
C MET A 102 -12.96 -7.66 -5.76
N MET A 103 -13.63 -7.00 -6.70
CA MET A 103 -14.76 -6.12 -6.41
C MET A 103 -15.91 -6.52 -7.31
N GLU A 104 -16.98 -7.01 -6.73
CA GLU A 104 -18.04 -7.73 -7.45
C GLU A 104 -17.43 -8.87 -8.29
N ASN A 105 -17.58 -8.84 -9.60
CA ASN A 105 -17.01 -9.83 -10.53
C ASN A 105 -15.74 -9.34 -11.25
N ARG A 106 -15.10 -8.27 -10.75
CA ARG A 106 -13.91 -7.68 -11.37
C ARG A 106 -12.68 -7.91 -10.52
N ARG A 107 -11.63 -8.40 -11.16
CA ARG A 107 -10.28 -8.38 -10.60
C ARG A 107 -9.59 -7.08 -11.01
N ILE A 108 -9.01 -6.39 -10.03
CA ILE A 108 -8.28 -5.15 -10.20
C ILE A 108 -6.91 -5.37 -9.56
N ASP A 109 -5.85 -5.43 -10.36
CA ASP A 109 -4.48 -5.51 -9.83
C ASP A 109 -4.08 -4.14 -9.27
N LEU A 110 -3.52 -4.13 -8.06
CA LEU A 110 -3.19 -2.92 -7.31
C LEU A 110 -1.72 -2.92 -6.89
N SER A 111 -1.12 -1.74 -7.00
CA SER A 111 0.27 -1.45 -6.61
C SER A 111 0.34 -0.13 -5.83
N VAL A 112 1.49 0.17 -5.26
CA VAL A 112 1.74 1.43 -4.54
C VAL A 112 1.38 2.63 -5.41
N GLY A 113 0.56 3.54 -4.86
CA GLY A 113 0.05 4.74 -5.51
C GLY A 113 -1.35 4.58 -6.11
N ASP A 114 -1.87 3.35 -6.25
CA ASP A 114 -3.23 3.14 -6.72
C ASP A 114 -4.25 3.51 -5.64
N ILE A 115 -5.38 4.08 -6.09
CA ILE A 115 -6.48 4.47 -5.23
C ILE A 115 -7.76 3.83 -5.74
N VAL A 116 -8.51 3.21 -4.83
CA VAL A 116 -9.79 2.56 -5.13
C VAL A 116 -10.88 3.13 -4.22
N TYR A 117 -12.03 3.43 -4.79
CA TYR A 117 -13.24 3.70 -4.05
C TYR A 117 -14.15 2.47 -4.06
N ILE A 118 -14.63 2.07 -2.89
CA ILE A 118 -15.52 0.92 -2.68
C ILE A 118 -16.79 1.46 -2.02
N SER A 119 -17.90 1.43 -2.76
CA SER A 119 -19.18 1.86 -2.20
C SER A 119 -19.70 0.85 -1.18
N ARG A 120 -20.46 1.34 -0.20
CA ARG A 120 -21.21 0.47 0.71
C ARG A 120 -22.05 -0.53 -0.06
N GLY A 121 -22.15 -1.75 0.46
CA GLY A 121 -22.87 -2.84 -0.19
C GLY A 121 -22.09 -3.57 -1.28
N ALA A 122 -21.00 -3.02 -1.80
CA ALA A 122 -20.18 -3.70 -2.80
C ALA A 122 -19.40 -4.86 -2.17
N VAL A 123 -19.58 -6.07 -2.71
CA VAL A 123 -18.85 -7.26 -2.27
C VAL A 123 -17.41 -7.17 -2.74
N HIS A 124 -16.46 -7.30 -1.81
CA HIS A 124 -15.05 -7.20 -2.15
C HIS A 124 -14.16 -8.02 -1.22
N TYR A 125 -12.93 -8.25 -1.65
CA TYR A 125 -11.82 -8.78 -0.86
C TYR A 125 -10.49 -8.53 -1.56
N PHE A 126 -9.46 -8.25 -0.78
CA PHE A 126 -8.10 -8.10 -1.28
C PHE A 126 -7.30 -9.38 -1.08
N VAL A 127 -6.40 -9.66 -2.02
CA VAL A 127 -5.40 -10.74 -1.95
C VAL A 127 -4.01 -10.15 -2.12
N ASN A 128 -3.20 -10.28 -1.09
CA ASN A 128 -1.79 -9.92 -1.14
C ASN A 128 -1.02 -10.91 -2.03
N THR A 129 -0.20 -10.40 -2.96
CA THR A 129 0.70 -11.21 -3.79
C THR A 129 2.18 -10.84 -3.60
N ALA A 130 2.45 -9.90 -2.67
CA ALA A 130 3.80 -9.57 -2.25
C ALA A 130 4.31 -10.58 -1.20
N SER A 131 5.64 -10.64 -1.01
CA SER A 131 6.28 -11.48 0.01
C SER A 131 6.07 -10.97 1.44
N GLU A 132 5.84 -9.66 1.57
CA GLU A 132 5.60 -8.96 2.83
C GLU A 132 4.14 -8.53 2.96
N PRO A 133 3.63 -8.24 4.16
CA PRO A 133 2.30 -7.70 4.32
C PRO A 133 2.10 -6.41 3.51
N THR A 134 0.99 -6.35 2.79
CA THR A 134 0.56 -5.15 2.08
C THR A 134 0.02 -4.13 3.07
N VAL A 135 0.27 -2.85 2.81
CA VAL A 135 -0.18 -1.73 3.65
C VAL A 135 -0.99 -0.76 2.82
N ALA A 136 -2.16 -0.42 3.32
CA ALA A 136 -3.05 0.58 2.72
C ALA A 136 -3.43 1.66 3.74
N PHE A 137 -3.58 2.89 3.25
CA PHE A 137 -4.30 3.94 3.94
C PHE A 137 -5.77 3.87 3.54
N VAL A 138 -6.66 3.80 4.53
CA VAL A 138 -8.09 3.62 4.28
C VAL A 138 -8.87 4.73 4.96
N VAL A 139 -9.81 5.30 4.21
CA VAL A 139 -10.78 6.27 4.71
C VAL A 139 -12.17 5.65 4.64
N PHE A 140 -12.87 5.61 5.76
CA PHE A 140 -14.27 5.21 5.81
C PHE A 140 -15.19 6.41 6.04
N SER A 141 -16.33 6.40 5.36
CA SER A 141 -17.40 7.38 5.53
C SER A 141 -18.77 6.65 5.62
N PRO A 142 -19.52 6.84 6.70
CA PRO A 142 -19.19 7.50 7.97
C PRO A 142 -18.02 6.83 8.73
N PRO A 143 -17.65 7.33 9.94
CA PRO A 143 -16.57 6.74 10.72
C PRO A 143 -16.80 5.26 11.05
N PHE A 144 -15.80 4.42 10.72
CA PHE A 144 -15.86 2.97 10.89
C PHE A 144 -15.77 2.56 12.38
N ASP A 145 -16.75 1.80 12.84
CA ASP A 145 -16.85 1.31 14.21
C ASP A 145 -16.47 -0.18 14.37
N GLY A 146 -16.07 -0.82 13.27
CA GLY A 146 -15.66 -2.23 13.24
C GLY A 146 -16.80 -3.24 13.23
N LYS A 147 -18.08 -2.83 13.08
CA LYS A 147 -19.25 -3.72 13.27
C LYS A 147 -20.05 -3.99 12.00
N ASP A 148 -19.80 -3.27 10.91
CA ASP A 148 -20.63 -3.35 9.70
C ASP A 148 -20.07 -4.28 8.61
N THR A 149 -18.97 -4.98 8.89
CA THR A 149 -18.40 -5.96 7.98
C THR A 149 -19.27 -7.21 7.94
N VAL A 150 -19.95 -7.44 6.82
CA VAL A 150 -20.82 -8.58 6.60
C VAL A 150 -20.12 -9.60 5.71
N PRO A 151 -19.80 -10.80 6.23
CA PRO A 151 -19.21 -11.86 5.42
C PRO A 151 -20.17 -12.31 4.32
N VAL A 152 -19.63 -12.61 3.14
CA VAL A 152 -20.39 -13.17 2.01
C VAL A 152 -19.85 -14.57 1.73
N GLU A 153 -20.73 -15.56 1.78
CA GLU A 153 -20.42 -16.93 1.37
C GLU A 153 -20.39 -16.99 -0.14
N LYS A 154 -19.18 -16.86 -0.71
CA LYS A 154 -18.86 -16.96 -2.12
C LYS A 154 -19.64 -16.02 -3.06
N PRO A 155 -18.96 -15.13 -3.76
CA PRO A 155 -19.54 -14.48 -4.93
C PRO A 155 -19.68 -15.48 -6.08
#